data_6749ebdaa8734443a9dcdca6d546b212
#
_entry.id   6749ebdaa8734443a9dcdca6d546b212
#
_cell.length_a   1.000
_cell.length_b   1.000
_cell.length_c   1.000
_cell.angle_alpha   90.00
_cell.angle_beta   90.00
_cell.angle_gamma   90.00
#
_symmetry.space_group_name_H-M   'P 1'
#
loop_
_entity.id
_entity.type
_entity.pdbx_description
1 polymer ?
#
loop_
_entity_poly.entity_id
_entity_poly.type
_entity_poly.pdbx_seq_one_letter_code
_entity_poly.pdbx_strand_id
1 'polypeptide(L)'
;MAHRTRWFPFFVPVFIGRATRAAEFLESAEKEYVAGLRLGVVTDTQDTSGTVLETNPVCVTRAQLEAALRQFLGPIEQIPPMYSAIKINGQKLYELARRGQEVARRPRSITIHALELLEGEGADWTIRVRCSKGTYVRTLCHDLGRALGCGGCMSSLRRTRAGSFTLAQAVTMQQVLDFAAGQDPQQLLMPVDAVFAAHPPLIVTLGQAAKLKNGAQVKDWQFQPGTYRVYAENGEFLLLGRVEGGVLTTIKSFFEVNTLGT
;
A
#
# COMPACT_ATOMS: atom_id res chain seq x y z
N MET A 1 -32.64 -13.55 -7.96
CA MET A 1 -31.27 -13.72 -8.47
C MET A 1 -30.33 -13.16 -7.41
N ALA A 2 -29.55 -14.00 -6.73
CA ALA A 2 -28.66 -13.58 -5.66
C ALA A 2 -27.45 -12.84 -6.27
N HIS A 3 -27.30 -11.54 -5.97
CA HIS A 3 -26.09 -10.81 -6.23
C HIS A 3 -24.95 -11.47 -5.46
N ARG A 4 -24.13 -12.27 -6.14
CA ARG A 4 -22.83 -12.68 -5.60
C ARG A 4 -21.99 -11.43 -5.47
N THR A 5 -21.91 -10.90 -4.24
CA THR A 5 -20.87 -9.94 -3.87
C THR A 5 -19.54 -10.60 -4.20
N ARG A 6 -18.87 -10.16 -5.26
CA ARG A 6 -17.52 -10.63 -5.58
C ARG A 6 -16.62 -10.09 -4.48
N TRP A 7 -16.28 -10.93 -3.53
CA TRP A 7 -15.24 -10.65 -2.55
C TRP A 7 -13.92 -10.52 -3.32
N PHE A 8 -13.41 -9.31 -3.40
CA PHE A 8 -12.05 -9.09 -3.89
C PHE A 8 -11.11 -9.56 -2.77
N PRO A 9 -10.24 -10.55 -2.99
CA PRO A 9 -9.28 -10.98 -1.97
C PRO A 9 -8.26 -9.85 -1.77
N PHE A 10 -8.47 -9.05 -0.73
CA PHE A 10 -7.50 -8.03 -0.34
C PHE A 10 -6.44 -8.68 0.55
N PHE A 11 -5.20 -8.61 0.10
CA PHE A 11 -4.05 -8.79 0.97
C PHE A 11 -3.93 -7.55 1.87
N VAL A 12 -3.97 -7.77 3.19
CA VAL A 12 -3.89 -6.70 4.20
C VAL A 12 -2.82 -7.08 5.21
N PRO A 13 -1.74 -6.31 5.34
CA PRO A 13 -0.82 -6.44 6.46
C PRO A 13 -1.53 -6.10 7.77
N VAL A 14 -1.40 -6.98 8.76
CA VAL A 14 -1.93 -6.79 10.12
C VAL A 14 -0.74 -6.73 11.08
N PHE A 15 -0.70 -5.71 11.92
CA PHE A 15 0.35 -5.50 12.89
C PHE A 15 -0.16 -5.81 14.29
N ILE A 16 0.61 -6.57 15.08
CA ILE A 16 0.23 -7.01 16.42
C ILE A 16 1.28 -6.51 17.43
N GLY A 17 0.81 -6.09 18.60
CA GLY A 17 1.68 -5.64 19.68
C GLY A 17 2.59 -4.47 19.25
N ARG A 18 3.88 -4.57 19.51
CA ARG A 18 4.88 -3.54 19.18
C ARG A 18 5.02 -3.26 17.69
N ALA A 19 4.70 -4.24 16.84
CA ALA A 19 4.75 -4.08 15.40
C ALA A 19 3.76 -3.02 14.90
N THR A 20 2.72 -2.65 15.64
CA THR A 20 1.80 -1.55 15.30
C THR A 20 2.52 -0.23 15.08
N ARG A 21 3.66 -0.02 15.74
CA ARG A 21 4.52 1.16 15.54
C ARG A 21 5.14 1.23 14.15
N ALA A 22 5.22 0.10 13.43
CA ALA A 22 5.75 0.03 12.07
C ALA A 22 4.70 0.34 10.99
N ALA A 23 3.40 0.40 11.34
CA ALA A 23 2.32 0.57 10.38
C ALA A 23 2.47 1.86 9.54
N GLU A 24 2.93 2.96 10.12
CA GLU A 24 3.15 4.24 9.43
C GLU A 24 4.15 4.14 8.26
N PHE A 25 5.17 3.29 8.39
CA PHE A 25 6.18 3.08 7.34
C PHE A 25 5.59 2.32 6.16
N LEU A 26 4.70 1.35 6.42
CA LEU A 26 4.01 0.63 5.36
C LEU A 26 2.92 1.47 4.70
N GLU A 27 2.28 2.38 5.43
CA GLU A 27 1.31 3.30 4.87
C GLU A 27 1.92 4.18 3.78
N SER A 28 3.16 4.65 3.98
CA SER A 28 3.90 5.46 3.01
C SER A 28 4.54 4.67 1.88
N ALA A 29 4.65 3.34 2.01
CA ALA A 29 5.29 2.49 1.01
C ALA A 29 4.51 2.40 -0.31
N GLU A 30 5.20 1.98 -1.37
CA GLU A 30 4.59 1.63 -2.66
C GLU A 30 3.63 0.45 -2.53
N LYS A 31 2.64 0.41 -3.41
CA LYS A 31 1.70 -0.70 -3.54
C LYS A 31 1.69 -1.22 -4.98
N GLU A 32 1.41 -2.51 -5.13
CA GLU A 32 1.17 -3.12 -6.43
C GLU A 32 -0.21 -3.78 -6.45
N TYR A 33 -0.88 -3.62 -7.58
CA TYR A 33 -2.21 -4.15 -7.81
C TYR A 33 -2.27 -4.84 -9.16
N VAL A 34 -3.11 -5.87 -9.24
CA VAL A 34 -3.67 -6.37 -10.49
C VAL A 34 -5.12 -5.92 -10.53
N ALA A 35 -5.48 -5.19 -11.58
CA ALA A 35 -6.79 -4.56 -11.74
C ALA A 35 -7.43 -4.96 -13.07
N GLY A 36 -8.72 -5.24 -13.04
CA GLY A 36 -9.53 -5.34 -14.24
C GLY A 36 -9.94 -3.94 -14.69
N LEU A 37 -9.70 -3.65 -15.95
CA LEU A 37 -10.16 -2.45 -16.66
C LEU A 37 -11.29 -2.85 -17.58
N ARG A 38 -12.50 -2.30 -17.39
CA ARG A 38 -13.63 -2.38 -18.30
C ARG A 38 -13.72 -1.10 -19.09
N LEU A 39 -13.50 -1.16 -20.41
CA LEU A 39 -13.71 -0.06 -21.34
C LEU A 39 -15.19 0.02 -21.78
N GLY A 40 -15.59 1.19 -22.26
CA GLY A 40 -16.93 1.43 -22.80
C GLY A 40 -18.00 1.67 -21.73
N VAL A 41 -17.66 1.64 -20.43
CA VAL A 41 -18.63 1.86 -19.34
C VAL A 41 -18.11 2.91 -18.39
N VAL A 42 -18.91 3.94 -18.12
CA VAL A 42 -18.62 4.96 -17.09
C VAL A 42 -19.62 4.81 -15.95
N THR A 43 -19.15 4.82 -14.72
CA THR A 43 -19.97 4.72 -13.51
C THR A 43 -19.68 5.84 -12.53
N ASP A 44 -20.63 6.15 -11.66
CA ASP A 44 -20.51 7.18 -10.61
C ASP A 44 -19.42 6.86 -9.57
N THR A 45 -19.14 5.57 -9.34
CA THR A 45 -18.08 5.10 -8.40
C THR A 45 -16.73 4.88 -9.08
N GLN A 46 -16.66 4.96 -10.43
CA GLN A 46 -15.51 4.61 -11.25
C GLN A 46 -15.13 3.10 -11.17
N ASP A 47 -16.03 2.27 -10.68
CA ASP A 47 -15.94 0.81 -10.68
C ASP A 47 -17.30 0.18 -11.03
N THR A 48 -17.31 -1.13 -11.34
CA THR A 48 -18.52 -1.83 -11.78
C THR A 48 -19.58 -2.03 -10.69
N SER A 49 -19.37 -1.55 -9.46
CA SER A 49 -20.38 -1.60 -8.40
C SER A 49 -21.32 -0.39 -8.40
N GLY A 50 -20.93 0.68 -9.11
CA GLY A 50 -21.69 1.92 -9.22
C GLY A 50 -22.82 1.87 -10.25
N THR A 51 -23.58 2.97 -10.27
CA THR A 51 -24.61 3.21 -11.29
C THR A 51 -23.94 3.56 -12.61
N VAL A 52 -24.36 2.89 -13.69
CA VAL A 52 -23.89 3.18 -15.04
C VAL A 52 -24.41 4.55 -15.47
N LEU A 53 -23.50 5.45 -15.84
CA LEU A 53 -23.79 6.78 -16.35
C LEU A 53 -23.74 6.83 -17.87
N GLU A 54 -22.77 6.11 -18.48
CA GLU A 54 -22.57 6.08 -19.92
C GLU A 54 -22.17 4.67 -20.38
N THR A 55 -22.57 4.32 -21.59
CA THR A 55 -22.13 3.12 -22.29
C THR A 55 -21.77 3.49 -23.73
N ASN A 56 -20.54 3.17 -24.14
CA ASN A 56 -19.98 3.51 -25.45
C ASN A 56 -19.44 2.27 -26.16
N PRO A 57 -19.45 2.25 -27.49
CA PRO A 57 -18.79 1.19 -28.28
C PRO A 57 -17.28 1.18 -27.99
N VAL A 58 -16.68 -0.01 -27.96
CA VAL A 58 -15.24 -0.20 -27.76
C VAL A 58 -14.62 -0.73 -29.05
N CYS A 59 -13.78 0.10 -29.68
CA CYS A 59 -12.97 -0.26 -30.84
C CYS A 59 -11.47 -0.11 -30.55
N VAL A 60 -11.08 -0.34 -29.29
CA VAL A 60 -9.69 -0.14 -28.82
C VAL A 60 -8.88 -1.40 -29.09
N THR A 61 -7.79 -1.26 -29.84
CA THR A 61 -6.81 -2.32 -30.04
C THR A 61 -5.83 -2.41 -28.85
N ARG A 62 -5.19 -3.57 -28.70
CA ARG A 62 -4.13 -3.77 -27.70
C ARG A 62 -3.04 -2.70 -27.79
N ALA A 63 -2.58 -2.39 -29.01
CA ALA A 63 -1.53 -1.40 -29.23
C ALA A 63 -1.94 0.02 -28.80
N GLN A 64 -3.20 0.40 -29.03
CA GLN A 64 -3.73 1.69 -28.56
C GLN A 64 -3.78 1.76 -27.04
N LEU A 65 -4.23 0.69 -26.37
CA LEU A 65 -4.24 0.62 -24.92
C LEU A 65 -2.83 0.69 -24.34
N GLU A 66 -1.87 -0.06 -24.89
CA GLU A 66 -0.46 0.00 -24.47
C GLU A 66 0.13 1.41 -24.68
N ALA A 67 -0.23 2.10 -25.76
CA ALA A 67 0.18 3.48 -25.98
C ALA A 67 -0.43 4.45 -24.94
N ALA A 68 -1.70 4.26 -24.59
CA ALA A 68 -2.37 5.03 -23.53
C ALA A 68 -1.73 4.78 -22.16
N LEU A 69 -1.46 3.52 -21.80
CA LEU A 69 -0.82 3.18 -20.52
C LEU A 69 0.51 3.94 -20.33
N ARG A 70 1.32 4.07 -21.37
CA ARG A 70 2.59 4.81 -21.30
C ARG A 70 2.44 6.28 -20.90
N GLN A 71 1.31 6.91 -21.22
CA GLN A 71 1.06 8.32 -20.87
C GLN A 71 0.80 8.53 -19.38
N PHE A 72 0.44 7.47 -18.66
CA PHE A 72 0.18 7.52 -17.22
C PHE A 72 1.38 7.09 -16.36
N LEU A 73 2.54 6.78 -16.96
CA LEU A 73 3.75 6.46 -16.22
C LEU A 73 4.41 7.73 -15.64
N GLY A 74 4.98 7.59 -14.45
CA GLY A 74 5.66 8.68 -13.74
C GLY A 74 4.73 9.50 -12.85
N PRO A 75 5.11 10.75 -12.54
CA PRO A 75 4.29 11.67 -11.74
C PRO A 75 3.08 12.15 -12.54
N ILE A 76 1.89 11.98 -11.96
CA ILE A 76 0.63 12.47 -12.54
C ILE A 76 -0.25 13.11 -11.48
N GLU A 77 -1.15 13.98 -11.91
CA GLU A 77 -2.19 14.54 -11.04
C GLU A 77 -3.47 13.71 -11.15
N GLN A 78 -4.04 13.33 -10.02
CA GLN A 78 -5.26 12.55 -9.96
C GLN A 78 -6.31 13.25 -9.09
N ILE A 79 -7.52 13.45 -9.61
CA ILE A 79 -8.66 13.95 -8.82
C ILE A 79 -9.26 12.73 -8.08
N PRO A 80 -9.21 12.71 -6.72
CA PRO A 80 -9.76 11.61 -5.95
C PRO A 80 -11.25 11.41 -6.23
N PRO A 81 -11.76 10.16 -6.26
CA PRO A 81 -13.18 9.91 -6.48
C PRO A 81 -14.02 10.40 -5.29
N MET A 82 -15.30 10.72 -5.54
CA MET A 82 -16.24 11.08 -4.47
C MET A 82 -16.42 9.95 -3.47
N TYR A 83 -16.41 8.71 -3.92
CA TYR A 83 -16.47 7.52 -3.05
C TYR A 83 -15.09 7.20 -2.44
N SER A 84 -14.55 8.14 -1.63
CA SER A 84 -13.29 7.98 -0.92
C SER A 84 -13.39 8.37 0.55
N ALA A 85 -12.43 7.92 1.37
CA ALA A 85 -12.35 8.25 2.80
C ALA A 85 -11.70 9.63 3.08
N ILE A 86 -11.38 10.39 2.05
CA ILE A 86 -10.84 11.75 2.19
C ILE A 86 -11.87 12.61 2.91
N LYS A 87 -11.39 13.44 3.86
CA LYS A 87 -12.22 14.39 4.57
C LYS A 87 -12.08 15.78 3.96
N ILE A 88 -13.20 16.44 3.73
CA ILE A 88 -13.31 17.88 3.42
C ILE A 88 -14.21 18.50 4.49
N ASN A 89 -13.75 19.53 5.16
CA ASN A 89 -14.47 20.18 6.27
C ASN A 89 -14.97 19.20 7.34
N GLY A 90 -14.14 18.19 7.67
CA GLY A 90 -14.46 17.18 8.68
C GLY A 90 -15.34 16.01 8.21
N GLN A 91 -16.00 16.10 7.05
CA GLN A 91 -16.88 15.07 6.49
C GLN A 91 -16.14 14.23 5.44
N LYS A 92 -16.38 12.92 5.42
CA LYS A 92 -15.79 12.03 4.43
C LYS A 92 -16.53 12.15 3.09
N LEU A 93 -15.77 12.14 1.98
CA LEU A 93 -16.34 12.30 0.63
C LEU A 93 -17.41 11.26 0.32
N TYR A 94 -17.22 10.00 0.71
CA TYR A 94 -18.21 8.96 0.47
C TYR A 94 -19.55 9.20 1.20
N GLU A 95 -19.54 9.92 2.33
CA GLU A 95 -20.76 10.28 3.07
C GLU A 95 -21.55 11.36 2.31
N LEU A 96 -20.85 12.33 1.72
CA LEU A 96 -21.44 13.34 0.84
C LEU A 96 -21.98 12.72 -0.44
N ALA A 97 -21.21 11.83 -1.07
CA ALA A 97 -21.63 11.12 -2.28
C ALA A 97 -22.93 10.33 -2.09
N ARG A 98 -23.07 9.61 -0.97
CA ARG A 98 -24.29 8.88 -0.62
C ARG A 98 -25.53 9.77 -0.42
N ARG A 99 -25.33 11.05 -0.15
CA ARG A 99 -26.37 12.08 -0.06
C ARG A 99 -26.63 12.79 -1.39
N GLY A 100 -26.00 12.34 -2.47
CA GLY A 100 -26.09 12.97 -3.78
C GLY A 100 -25.36 14.33 -3.89
N GLN A 101 -24.47 14.63 -2.93
CA GLN A 101 -23.73 15.89 -2.90
C GLN A 101 -22.36 15.68 -3.55
N GLU A 102 -22.09 16.45 -4.60
CA GLU A 102 -20.77 16.53 -5.20
C GLU A 102 -20.05 17.78 -4.72
N VAL A 103 -18.76 17.64 -4.38
CA VAL A 103 -17.90 18.75 -3.94
C VAL A 103 -16.64 18.80 -4.79
N ALA A 104 -16.13 20.03 -4.97
CA ALA A 104 -14.87 20.24 -5.66
C ALA A 104 -13.72 19.55 -4.90
N ARG A 105 -12.91 18.78 -5.61
CA ARG A 105 -11.75 18.06 -5.08
C ARG A 105 -10.49 18.58 -5.74
N ARG A 106 -9.48 18.83 -4.92
CA ARG A 106 -8.18 19.26 -5.43
C ARG A 106 -7.44 18.05 -6.00
N PRO A 107 -6.80 18.20 -7.17
CA PRO A 107 -5.89 17.20 -7.69
C PRO A 107 -4.81 16.85 -6.64
N ARG A 108 -4.32 15.62 -6.67
CA ARG A 108 -3.24 15.14 -5.82
C ARG A 108 -2.17 14.52 -6.69
N SER A 109 -0.93 14.91 -6.45
CA SER A 109 0.21 14.31 -7.11
C SER A 109 0.41 12.88 -6.62
N ILE A 110 0.49 11.95 -7.55
CA ILE A 110 0.79 10.55 -7.34
C ILE A 110 1.84 10.11 -8.35
N THR A 111 2.47 8.97 -8.12
CA THR A 111 3.44 8.40 -9.07
C THR A 111 3.05 6.99 -9.44
N ILE A 112 2.97 6.72 -10.74
CA ILE A 112 2.83 5.37 -11.29
C ILE A 112 4.23 4.89 -11.67
N HIS A 113 4.78 3.98 -10.87
CA HIS A 113 6.14 3.46 -11.05
C HIS A 113 6.25 2.41 -12.16
N ALA A 114 5.18 1.62 -12.34
CA ALA A 114 5.05 0.68 -13.45
C ALA A 114 3.57 0.48 -13.77
N LEU A 115 3.28 0.29 -15.06
CA LEU A 115 1.96 0.05 -15.58
C LEU A 115 2.07 -0.90 -16.78
N GLU A 116 1.56 -2.11 -16.64
CA GLU A 116 1.72 -3.20 -17.59
C GLU A 116 0.36 -3.75 -18.01
N LEU A 117 0.18 -4.00 -19.29
CA LEU A 117 -0.94 -4.76 -19.81
C LEU A 117 -0.63 -6.25 -19.71
N LEU A 118 -1.42 -6.99 -18.93
CA LEU A 118 -1.23 -8.44 -18.76
C LEU A 118 -1.97 -9.21 -19.86
N GLU A 119 -3.29 -9.14 -19.83
CA GLU A 119 -4.18 -9.90 -20.73
C GLU A 119 -5.46 -9.14 -20.99
N GLY A 120 -6.27 -9.62 -21.92
CA GLY A 120 -7.60 -9.11 -22.21
C GLY A 120 -7.85 -8.94 -23.70
N GLU A 121 -9.12 -8.72 -24.02
CA GLU A 121 -9.63 -8.46 -25.37
C GLU A 121 -10.93 -7.63 -25.32
N GLY A 122 -11.26 -6.98 -26.41
CA GLY A 122 -12.49 -6.20 -26.53
C GLY A 122 -12.61 -5.12 -25.47
N ALA A 123 -13.61 -5.24 -24.60
CA ALA A 123 -13.87 -4.29 -23.53
C ALA A 123 -13.16 -4.62 -22.20
N ASP A 124 -12.69 -5.85 -22.01
CA ASP A 124 -12.18 -6.34 -20.73
C ASP A 124 -10.68 -6.60 -20.78
N TRP A 125 -9.95 -5.88 -19.94
CA TRP A 125 -8.49 -5.92 -19.85
C TRP A 125 -8.02 -6.08 -18.41
N THR A 126 -6.86 -6.66 -18.24
CA THR A 126 -6.18 -6.80 -16.94
C THR A 126 -4.85 -6.06 -16.98
N ILE A 127 -4.64 -5.16 -16.03
CA ILE A 127 -3.43 -4.36 -15.90
C ILE A 127 -2.76 -4.59 -14.55
N ARG A 128 -1.42 -4.54 -14.52
CA ARG A 128 -0.62 -4.46 -13.30
C ARG A 128 -0.21 -3.03 -13.07
N VAL A 129 -0.41 -2.53 -11.85
CA VAL A 129 -0.12 -1.15 -11.47
C VAL A 129 0.76 -1.15 -10.23
N ARG A 130 1.98 -0.60 -10.31
CA ARG A 130 2.82 -0.28 -9.16
C ARG A 130 2.83 1.23 -8.97
N CYS A 131 2.44 1.69 -7.78
CA CYS A 131 2.16 3.11 -7.56
C CYS A 131 2.50 3.58 -6.14
N SER A 132 2.64 4.89 -5.99
CA SER A 132 2.79 5.56 -4.71
C SER A 132 1.53 5.45 -3.84
N LYS A 133 1.65 5.79 -2.56
CA LYS A 133 0.49 5.95 -1.67
C LYS A 133 -0.49 6.97 -2.22
N GLY A 134 -1.77 6.81 -1.87
CA GLY A 134 -2.82 7.75 -2.24
C GLY A 134 -3.38 7.59 -3.66
N THR A 135 -2.81 6.69 -4.46
CA THR A 135 -3.31 6.37 -5.80
C THR A 135 -4.65 5.64 -5.74
N TYR A 136 -5.61 6.12 -6.51
CA TYR A 136 -6.90 5.46 -6.74
C TYR A 136 -6.86 4.71 -8.06
N VAL A 137 -6.75 3.37 -8.01
CA VAL A 137 -6.68 2.55 -9.23
C VAL A 137 -7.95 2.65 -10.06
N ARG A 138 -9.12 2.82 -9.43
CA ARG A 138 -10.39 3.04 -10.15
C ARG A 138 -10.39 4.35 -10.93
N THR A 139 -9.80 5.43 -10.39
CA THR A 139 -9.65 6.69 -11.12
C THR A 139 -8.67 6.52 -12.27
N LEU A 140 -7.58 5.75 -12.10
CA LEU A 140 -6.67 5.42 -13.20
C LEU A 140 -7.41 4.69 -14.34
N CYS A 141 -8.26 3.70 -14.00
CA CYS A 141 -9.08 2.99 -15.00
C CYS A 141 -10.05 3.94 -15.71
N HIS A 142 -10.69 4.83 -14.96
CA HIS A 142 -11.59 5.85 -15.51
C HIS A 142 -10.85 6.80 -16.47
N ASP A 143 -9.69 7.33 -16.05
CA ASP A 143 -8.90 8.28 -16.83
C ASP A 143 -8.32 7.63 -18.10
N LEU A 144 -7.89 6.36 -18.02
CA LEU A 144 -7.48 5.57 -19.19
C LEU A 144 -8.61 5.45 -20.20
N GLY A 145 -9.83 5.09 -19.74
CA GLY A 145 -11.00 5.02 -20.62
C GLY A 145 -11.34 6.35 -21.27
N ARG A 146 -11.20 7.45 -20.57
CA ARG A 146 -11.38 8.81 -21.11
C ARG A 146 -10.32 9.16 -22.15
N ALA A 147 -9.05 8.84 -21.88
CA ALA A 147 -7.95 9.07 -22.82
C ALA A 147 -8.11 8.26 -24.11
N LEU A 148 -8.74 7.09 -24.05
CA LEU A 148 -9.09 6.25 -25.21
C LEU A 148 -10.38 6.68 -25.90
N GLY A 149 -11.12 7.67 -25.36
CA GLY A 149 -12.33 8.21 -25.96
C GLY A 149 -13.60 7.36 -25.82
N CYS A 150 -13.53 6.19 -25.18
CA CYS A 150 -14.68 5.31 -25.01
C CYS A 150 -15.23 5.25 -23.58
N GLY A 151 -14.55 5.88 -22.62
CA GLY A 151 -14.85 5.71 -21.20
C GLY A 151 -14.36 4.38 -20.64
N GLY A 152 -14.31 4.28 -19.31
CA GLY A 152 -13.87 3.07 -18.62
C GLY A 152 -14.09 3.12 -17.12
N CYS A 153 -14.09 1.96 -16.50
CA CYS A 153 -14.17 1.79 -15.06
C CYS A 153 -13.35 0.57 -14.60
N MET A 154 -13.10 0.47 -13.30
CA MET A 154 -12.44 -0.68 -12.71
C MET A 154 -13.44 -1.83 -12.52
N SER A 155 -13.13 -3.02 -13.03
CA SER A 155 -14.00 -4.22 -12.88
C SER A 155 -13.55 -5.15 -11.75
N SER A 156 -12.27 -5.15 -11.42
CA SER A 156 -11.70 -5.92 -10.32
C SER A 156 -10.45 -5.26 -9.75
N LEU A 157 -10.10 -5.60 -8.51
CA LEU A 157 -8.88 -5.10 -7.88
C LEU A 157 -8.32 -6.17 -6.94
N ARG A 158 -7.04 -6.49 -7.09
CA ARG A 158 -6.31 -7.36 -6.18
C ARG A 158 -4.98 -6.73 -5.85
N ARG A 159 -4.73 -6.43 -4.57
CA ARG A 159 -3.42 -5.97 -4.14
C ARG A 159 -2.47 -7.16 -4.05
N THR A 160 -1.32 -7.07 -4.73
CA THR A 160 -0.30 -8.13 -4.79
C THR A 160 0.93 -7.80 -3.97
N ARG A 161 1.15 -6.48 -3.67
CA ARG A 161 2.29 -6.03 -2.87
C ARG A 161 1.94 -4.77 -2.06
N ALA A 162 2.50 -4.69 -0.85
CA ALA A 162 2.49 -3.51 -0.01
C ALA A 162 3.86 -3.38 0.68
N GLY A 163 4.68 -2.43 0.23
CA GLY A 163 6.08 -2.31 0.66
C GLY A 163 6.88 -3.59 0.39
N SER A 164 7.46 -4.15 1.44
CA SER A 164 8.23 -5.40 1.39
C SER A 164 7.35 -6.66 1.37
N PHE A 165 6.06 -6.55 1.69
CA PHE A 165 5.15 -7.70 1.78
C PHE A 165 4.47 -8.00 0.45
N THR A 166 4.35 -9.28 0.12
CA THR A 166 3.71 -9.79 -1.10
C THR A 166 2.54 -10.71 -0.78
N LEU A 167 1.62 -10.85 -1.73
CA LEU A 167 0.49 -11.77 -1.60
C LEU A 167 0.94 -13.24 -1.42
N ALA A 168 2.09 -13.63 -1.97
CA ALA A 168 2.64 -14.99 -1.82
C ALA A 168 3.02 -15.33 -0.36
N GLN A 169 3.27 -14.33 0.47
CA GLN A 169 3.59 -14.47 1.90
C GLN A 169 2.34 -14.43 2.78
N ALA A 170 1.17 -14.13 2.19
CA ALA A 170 -0.07 -13.97 2.95
C ALA A 170 -0.63 -15.34 3.36
N VAL A 171 -1.20 -15.38 4.55
CA VAL A 171 -1.99 -16.51 5.06
C VAL A 171 -3.48 -16.21 4.94
N THR A 172 -4.28 -17.24 4.76
CA THR A 172 -5.75 -17.09 4.74
C THR A 172 -6.29 -16.97 6.16
N MET A 173 -7.49 -16.41 6.32
CA MET A 173 -8.17 -16.36 7.61
C MET A 173 -8.39 -17.79 8.16
N GLN A 174 -8.67 -18.78 7.30
CA GLN A 174 -8.83 -20.16 7.73
C GLN A 174 -7.54 -20.72 8.34
N GLN A 175 -6.39 -20.48 7.70
CA GLN A 175 -5.09 -20.87 8.28
C GLN A 175 -4.84 -20.22 9.64
N VAL A 176 -5.21 -18.92 9.81
CA VAL A 176 -5.10 -18.26 11.13
C VAL A 176 -5.99 -18.92 12.18
N LEU A 177 -7.23 -19.30 11.82
CA LEU A 177 -8.16 -19.96 12.73
C LEU A 177 -7.69 -21.38 13.08
N ASP A 178 -7.19 -22.13 12.12
CA ASP A 178 -6.68 -23.49 12.34
C ASP A 178 -5.44 -23.47 13.26
N PHE A 179 -4.56 -22.48 13.11
CA PHE A 179 -3.42 -22.28 14.01
C PHE A 179 -3.86 -21.92 15.44
N ALA A 180 -4.86 -21.03 15.60
CA ALA A 180 -5.37 -20.63 16.90
C ALA A 180 -5.99 -21.79 17.66
N ALA A 181 -6.44 -22.85 16.99
CA ALA A 181 -7.06 -24.03 17.61
C ALA A 181 -6.08 -25.04 18.20
N GLY A 182 -4.78 -24.99 17.91
CA GLY A 182 -3.84 -26.01 18.40
C GLY A 182 -2.36 -25.79 18.20
N GLN A 183 -1.93 -24.66 17.65
CA GLN A 183 -0.52 -24.37 17.38
C GLN A 183 -0.15 -22.98 17.91
N ASP A 184 1.17 -22.75 18.12
CA ASP A 184 1.68 -21.45 18.55
C ASP A 184 1.50 -20.40 17.45
N PRO A 185 0.67 -19.36 17.67
CA PRO A 185 0.45 -18.29 16.69
C PRO A 185 1.72 -17.56 16.25
N GLN A 186 2.78 -17.61 17.04
CA GLN A 186 4.05 -16.95 16.71
C GLN A 186 4.66 -17.48 15.43
N GLN A 187 4.39 -18.73 15.04
CA GLN A 187 4.89 -19.34 13.80
C GLN A 187 4.28 -18.69 12.53
N LEU A 188 3.15 -18.00 12.65
CA LEU A 188 2.54 -17.24 11.53
C LEU A 188 3.03 -15.79 11.47
N LEU A 189 3.68 -15.30 12.52
CA LEU A 189 4.09 -13.92 12.59
C LEU A 189 5.41 -13.71 11.87
N MET A 190 5.44 -12.70 11.02
CA MET A 190 6.69 -12.20 10.47
C MET A 190 7.37 -11.28 11.48
N PRO A 191 8.71 -11.29 11.61
CA PRO A 191 9.40 -10.38 12.51
C PRO A 191 9.20 -8.93 12.05
N VAL A 192 9.15 -7.99 13.01
CA VAL A 192 8.81 -6.59 12.71
C VAL A 192 9.84 -5.90 11.82
N ASP A 193 11.10 -6.31 11.88
CA ASP A 193 12.19 -5.80 11.04
C ASP A 193 12.03 -6.15 9.54
N ALA A 194 11.16 -7.11 9.20
CA ALA A 194 10.79 -7.39 7.80
C ALA A 194 10.15 -6.18 7.10
N VAL A 195 9.51 -5.27 7.85
CA VAL A 195 8.99 -3.99 7.32
C VAL A 195 10.12 -3.15 6.72
N PHE A 196 11.31 -3.27 7.27
CA PHE A 196 12.49 -2.47 6.97
C PHE A 196 13.54 -3.25 6.15
N ALA A 197 13.16 -4.32 5.48
CA ALA A 197 14.08 -5.20 4.74
C ALA A 197 14.95 -4.48 3.70
N ALA A 198 14.49 -3.32 3.19
CA ALA A 198 15.25 -2.50 2.25
C ALA A 198 16.45 -1.76 2.92
N HIS A 199 16.49 -1.67 4.26
CA HIS A 199 17.59 -1.02 4.99
C HIS A 199 18.62 -2.07 5.44
N PRO A 200 19.92 -1.79 5.34
CA PRO A 200 20.96 -2.70 5.80
C PRO A 200 20.92 -2.88 7.33
N PRO A 201 21.41 -4.02 7.85
CA PRO A 201 21.58 -4.20 9.29
C PRO A 201 22.78 -3.41 9.81
N LEU A 202 22.66 -2.93 11.06
CA LEU A 202 23.77 -2.37 11.85
C LEU A 202 23.77 -3.08 13.20
N ILE A 203 24.89 -3.72 13.54
CA ILE A 203 25.05 -4.42 14.82
C ILE A 203 25.75 -3.48 15.80
N VAL A 204 25.20 -3.33 16.99
CA VAL A 204 25.75 -2.54 18.08
C VAL A 204 26.08 -3.42 19.28
N THR A 205 27.07 -3.03 20.08
CA THR A 205 27.43 -3.74 21.31
C THR A 205 26.30 -3.66 22.36
N LEU A 206 26.30 -4.56 23.34
CA LEU A 206 25.32 -4.50 24.45
C LEU A 206 25.33 -3.18 25.18
N GLY A 207 26.53 -2.60 25.39
CA GLY A 207 26.66 -1.28 25.99
C GLY A 207 26.07 -0.15 25.18
N GLN A 208 26.23 -0.18 23.86
CA GLN A 208 25.58 0.75 22.92
C GLN A 208 24.07 0.54 22.90
N ALA A 209 23.63 -0.72 22.88
CA ALA A 209 22.21 -1.08 22.91
C ALA A 209 21.52 -0.54 24.19
N ALA A 210 22.17 -0.66 25.35
CA ALA A 210 21.66 -0.09 26.60
C ALA A 210 21.48 1.42 26.54
N LYS A 211 22.42 2.15 25.90
CA LYS A 211 22.30 3.60 25.69
C LYS A 211 21.10 3.92 24.79
N LEU A 212 20.94 3.20 23.67
CA LEU A 212 19.81 3.39 22.74
C LEU A 212 18.46 3.09 23.42
N LYS A 213 18.38 2.04 24.24
CA LYS A 213 17.18 1.70 25.03
C LYS A 213 16.79 2.80 26.01
N ASN A 214 17.76 3.54 26.51
CA ASN A 214 17.56 4.71 27.39
C ASN A 214 17.35 6.02 26.61
N GLY A 215 17.18 5.97 25.30
CA GLY A 215 16.94 7.14 24.45
C GLY A 215 18.18 7.96 24.11
N ALA A 216 19.38 7.52 24.50
CA ALA A 216 20.61 8.22 24.19
C ALA A 216 21.10 7.93 22.77
N GLN A 217 21.83 8.88 22.21
CA GLN A 217 22.53 8.71 20.94
C GLN A 217 23.82 7.90 21.15
N VAL A 218 24.24 7.18 20.12
CA VAL A 218 25.51 6.45 20.10
C VAL A 218 26.41 7.05 19.04
N LYS A 219 27.65 7.39 19.46
CA LYS A 219 28.70 7.91 18.56
C LYS A 219 29.71 6.82 18.29
N ASP A 220 29.99 6.60 17.02
CA ASP A 220 31.07 5.72 16.57
C ASP A 220 31.53 6.17 15.18
N TRP A 221 32.83 6.45 15.04
CA TRP A 221 33.42 6.93 13.79
C TRP A 221 33.38 5.91 12.67
N GLN A 222 33.14 4.62 12.97
CA GLN A 222 33.01 3.55 11.99
C GLN A 222 31.62 3.54 11.34
N PHE A 223 30.64 4.20 11.94
CA PHE A 223 29.29 4.23 11.40
C PHE A 223 29.22 5.07 10.13
N GLN A 224 28.83 4.41 9.03
CA GLN A 224 28.60 5.08 7.76
C GLN A 224 27.22 5.77 7.75
N PRO A 225 27.10 6.95 7.08
CA PRO A 225 25.83 7.64 6.96
C PRO A 225 24.76 6.75 6.29
N GLY A 226 23.55 6.75 6.82
CA GLY A 226 22.45 5.94 6.27
C GLY A 226 21.34 5.64 7.28
N THR A 227 20.32 4.93 6.79
CA THR A 227 19.23 4.39 7.63
C THR A 227 19.42 2.88 7.77
N TYR A 228 19.32 2.38 9.00
CA TYR A 228 19.68 1.02 9.35
C TYR A 228 18.63 0.33 10.21
N ARG A 229 18.51 -0.99 10.03
CA ARG A 229 17.92 -1.89 11.03
C ARG A 229 18.97 -2.16 12.09
N VAL A 230 18.76 -1.66 13.30
CA VAL A 230 19.75 -1.75 14.38
C VAL A 230 19.47 -2.96 15.27
N TYR A 231 20.47 -3.81 15.42
CA TYR A 231 20.42 -5.03 16.25
C TYR A 231 21.49 -4.96 17.33
N ALA A 232 21.18 -5.47 18.50
CA ALA A 232 22.21 -5.78 19.47
C ALA A 232 23.00 -7.02 19.03
N GLU A 233 24.23 -7.18 19.51
CA GLU A 233 25.10 -8.32 19.21
C GLU A 233 24.52 -9.69 19.64
N ASN A 234 23.50 -9.72 20.49
CA ASN A 234 22.74 -10.91 20.85
C ASN A 234 21.61 -11.24 19.84
N GLY A 235 21.49 -10.47 18.75
CA GLY A 235 20.48 -10.67 17.71
C GLY A 235 19.15 -9.97 17.94
N GLU A 236 18.95 -9.26 19.06
CA GLU A 236 17.70 -8.53 19.33
C GLU A 236 17.55 -7.35 18.37
N PHE A 237 16.43 -7.27 17.64
CA PHE A 237 16.08 -6.09 16.85
C PHE A 237 15.64 -4.95 17.77
N LEU A 238 16.38 -3.85 17.75
CA LEU A 238 16.17 -2.72 18.64
C LEU A 238 15.29 -1.64 18.01
N LEU A 239 15.69 -1.17 16.83
CA LEU A 239 15.09 0.04 16.26
C LEU A 239 15.44 0.20 14.78
N LEU A 240 14.68 1.06 14.11
CA LEU A 240 15.12 1.73 12.90
C LEU A 240 15.90 2.97 13.31
N GLY A 241 17.15 3.10 12.87
CA GLY A 241 18.04 4.19 13.21
C GLY A 241 18.59 4.92 12.00
N ARG A 242 19.04 6.16 12.22
CA ARG A 242 19.76 6.96 11.23
C ARG A 242 21.14 7.29 11.74
N VAL A 243 22.12 7.14 10.88
CA VAL A 243 23.49 7.57 11.13
C VAL A 243 23.77 8.83 10.30
N GLU A 244 24.22 9.87 10.98
CA GLU A 244 24.70 11.11 10.38
C GLU A 244 25.95 11.57 11.15
N GLY A 245 27.07 11.85 10.45
CA GLY A 245 28.32 12.28 11.07
C GLY A 245 28.87 11.32 12.15
N GLY A 246 28.71 10.01 11.96
CA GLY A 246 29.11 8.99 12.93
C GLY A 246 28.22 8.91 14.19
N VAL A 247 27.05 9.57 14.17
CA VAL A 247 26.09 9.56 15.30
C VAL A 247 24.86 8.77 14.88
N LEU A 248 24.59 7.69 15.62
CA LEU A 248 23.36 6.89 15.47
C LEU A 248 22.24 7.46 16.34
N THR A 249 21.13 7.81 15.70
CA THR A 249 19.91 8.33 16.33
C THR A 249 18.72 7.40 16.06
N THR A 250 17.78 7.32 16.99
CA THR A 250 16.57 6.52 16.86
C THR A 250 15.54 7.21 16.00
N ILE A 251 15.10 6.56 14.89
CA ILE A 251 13.89 6.94 14.14
C ILE A 251 12.66 6.33 14.83
N LYS A 252 12.68 5.02 15.10
CA LYS A 252 11.57 4.30 15.74
C LYS A 252 12.07 3.08 16.50
N SER A 253 11.68 2.94 17.75
CA SER A 253 12.10 1.83 18.64
C SER A 253 11.08 0.69 18.63
N PHE A 254 11.59 -0.55 18.80
CA PHE A 254 10.78 -1.78 18.83
C PHE A 254 11.12 -2.72 20.00
N PHE A 255 12.10 -2.37 20.84
CA PHE A 255 12.44 -3.11 22.05
C PHE A 255 11.39 -2.94 23.15
N GLU A 256 11.40 -3.86 24.12
CA GLU A 256 10.63 -3.70 25.37
C GLU A 256 11.36 -2.74 26.31
N VAL A 257 10.64 -1.74 26.76
CA VAL A 257 11.07 -0.98 27.94
C VAL A 257 10.63 -1.84 29.13
N ASN A 258 11.59 -2.51 29.80
CA ASN A 258 11.30 -3.08 31.10
C ASN A 258 10.91 -1.92 32.01
N THR A 259 9.63 -1.67 32.17
CA THR A 259 9.13 -0.93 33.33
C THR A 259 9.40 -1.82 34.54
N LEU A 260 10.63 -1.70 35.08
CA LEU A 260 10.89 -2.18 36.45
C LEU A 260 9.85 -1.51 37.32
N GLY A 261 9.03 -2.35 37.96
CA GLY A 261 7.92 -1.94 38.77
C GLY A 261 8.35 -0.90 39.82
N THR A 262 7.54 0.13 39.93
CA THR A 262 7.37 0.91 41.14
C THR A 262 6.41 0.18 42.07
#